data_856b159fa0df8cd3a567a709a72ba5b2
#
_entry.id   856b159fa0df8cd3a567a709a72ba5b2
#
_cell.length_a   1.000
_cell.length_b   1.000
_cell.length_c   1.000
_cell.angle_alpha   90.00
_cell.angle_beta   90.00
_cell.angle_gamma   90.00
#
_symmetry.space_group_name_H-M   'P 1'
#
loop_
_entity.id
_entity.type
_entity.pdbx_description
1 polymer ?
#
loop_
_entity_poly.entity_id
_entity_poly.type
_entity_poly.pdbx_seq_one_letter_code
_entity_poly.pdbx_strand_id
1 'polypeptide(L)'
;EGLGKVLRYGAYDDEVLARLRWMEKTLAPALSRALAAHGPLDLRSLIAQALQMGDEVHNRNRAATSLLIRALAPHLVRTGADADETAAVLRFLDGNDHFFLNLSMAASKCSLDPAAGIPGSSMIAVMARNGTDFGIQVAALPGRWFTAPAPMVDGLYLPGFTAADAAPDIGDSVITETAG
;
A
#
# COMPACT_ATOMS: atom_id res chain seq x y z
N GLU A 1 -4.25 -7.38 -3.31
CA GLU A 1 -5.27 -8.44 -3.51
C GLU A 1 -6.40 -8.01 -4.47
N GLY A 2 -6.53 -6.75 -4.80
CA GLY A 2 -7.58 -6.20 -5.65
C GLY A 2 -8.88 -5.90 -4.89
N LEU A 3 -9.95 -5.62 -5.63
CA LEU A 3 -11.28 -5.36 -5.10
C LEU A 3 -12.04 -6.66 -4.80
N GLY A 4 -13.01 -6.58 -3.91
CA GLY A 4 -13.90 -7.69 -3.54
C GLY A 4 -13.43 -8.46 -2.31
N LYS A 5 -13.71 -9.77 -2.31
CA LYS A 5 -13.30 -10.65 -1.20
C LYS A 5 -11.79 -10.77 -1.14
N VAL A 6 -11.19 -10.49 0.01
CA VAL A 6 -9.74 -10.54 0.23
C VAL A 6 -9.41 -11.22 1.55
N LEU A 7 -8.28 -11.91 1.59
CA LEU A 7 -7.80 -12.62 2.78
C LEU A 7 -7.64 -11.68 3.98
N ARG A 8 -7.16 -10.46 3.77
CA ARG A 8 -6.97 -9.43 4.78
C ARG A 8 -8.24 -9.13 5.59
N TYR A 9 -9.41 -9.27 4.99
CA TYR A 9 -10.71 -9.07 5.64
C TYR A 9 -11.39 -10.39 6.03
N GLY A 10 -10.62 -11.48 6.13
CA GLY A 10 -11.10 -12.77 6.62
C GLY A 10 -11.78 -13.65 5.57
N ALA A 11 -11.83 -13.25 4.32
CA ALA A 11 -12.35 -14.11 3.26
C ALA A 11 -11.34 -15.19 2.90
N TYR A 12 -11.75 -16.44 3.02
CA TYR A 12 -10.91 -17.63 2.77
C TYR A 12 -11.73 -18.68 2.02
N ASP A 13 -11.89 -18.47 0.73
CA ASP A 13 -12.58 -19.38 -0.17
C ASP A 13 -11.70 -19.70 -1.39
N ASP A 14 -12.19 -20.61 -2.24
CA ASP A 14 -11.44 -21.07 -3.42
C ASP A 14 -11.12 -19.93 -4.39
N GLU A 15 -11.98 -18.92 -4.50
CA GLU A 15 -11.76 -17.75 -5.35
C GLU A 15 -10.58 -16.93 -4.85
N VAL A 16 -10.55 -16.65 -3.54
CA VAL A 16 -9.44 -15.92 -2.89
C VAL A 16 -8.13 -16.68 -3.06
N LEU A 17 -8.15 -17.99 -2.79
CA LEU A 17 -6.96 -18.85 -2.94
C LEU A 17 -6.47 -18.93 -4.39
N ALA A 18 -7.39 -19.03 -5.36
CA ALA A 18 -7.03 -19.04 -6.78
C ALA A 18 -6.38 -17.72 -7.20
N ARG A 19 -6.90 -16.58 -6.71
CA ARG A 19 -6.33 -15.25 -6.96
C ARG A 19 -4.92 -15.13 -6.38
N LEU A 20 -4.71 -15.55 -5.14
CA LEU A 20 -3.39 -15.50 -4.50
C LEU A 20 -2.38 -16.39 -5.26
N ARG A 21 -2.78 -17.58 -5.69
CA ARG A 21 -1.93 -18.45 -6.53
C ARG A 21 -1.60 -17.82 -7.88
N TRP A 22 -2.56 -17.15 -8.49
CA TRP A 22 -2.33 -16.40 -9.73
C TRP A 22 -1.36 -15.24 -9.52
N MET A 23 -1.50 -14.51 -8.43
CA MET A 23 -0.56 -13.43 -8.09
C MET A 23 0.86 -13.95 -7.91
N GLU A 24 1.03 -15.09 -7.23
CA GLU A 24 2.32 -15.75 -7.03
C GLU A 24 2.93 -16.24 -8.34
N LYS A 25 2.13 -16.93 -9.18
CA LYS A 25 2.63 -17.65 -10.35
C LYS A 25 2.68 -16.83 -11.63
N THR A 26 1.89 -15.76 -11.71
CA THR A 26 1.74 -14.96 -12.93
C THR A 26 2.10 -13.50 -12.68
N LEU A 27 1.37 -12.81 -11.78
CA LEU A 27 1.55 -11.38 -11.55
C LEU A 27 2.97 -11.03 -11.09
N ALA A 28 3.44 -11.67 -10.03
CA ALA A 28 4.74 -11.36 -9.45
C ALA A 28 5.90 -11.64 -10.41
N PRO A 29 5.98 -12.79 -11.11
CA PRO A 29 7.00 -13.01 -12.11
C PRO A 29 6.95 -12.06 -13.30
N ALA A 30 5.76 -11.71 -13.80
CA ALA A 30 5.60 -10.77 -14.90
C ALA A 30 6.10 -9.36 -14.52
N LEU A 31 5.70 -8.87 -13.35
CA LEU A 31 6.18 -7.58 -12.84
C LEU A 31 7.68 -7.60 -12.57
N SER A 32 8.22 -8.69 -12.04
CA SER A 32 9.66 -8.84 -11.81
C SER A 32 10.45 -8.73 -13.12
N ARG A 33 10.01 -9.42 -14.18
CA ARG A 33 10.65 -9.32 -15.51
C ARG A 33 10.56 -7.90 -16.08
N ALA A 34 9.38 -7.27 -15.98
CA ALA A 34 9.17 -5.92 -16.47
C ALA A 34 10.04 -4.90 -15.74
N LEU A 35 10.12 -4.99 -14.40
CA LEU A 35 10.97 -4.14 -13.57
C LEU A 35 12.46 -4.35 -13.86
N ALA A 36 12.90 -5.59 -14.03
CA ALA A 36 14.28 -5.88 -14.42
C ALA A 36 14.64 -5.27 -15.77
N ALA A 37 13.69 -5.27 -16.74
CA ALA A 37 13.90 -4.67 -18.05
C ALA A 37 13.77 -3.13 -18.05
N HIS A 38 12.97 -2.55 -17.15
CA HIS A 38 12.85 -1.11 -16.98
C HIS A 38 14.07 -0.52 -16.26
N GLY A 39 14.61 -1.22 -15.28
CA GLY A 39 15.56 -0.70 -14.30
C GLY A 39 14.85 0.00 -13.12
N PRO A 40 15.61 0.75 -12.30
CA PRO A 40 15.04 1.44 -11.14
C PRO A 40 13.91 2.41 -11.51
N LEU A 41 12.80 2.36 -10.76
CA LEU A 41 11.72 3.35 -10.84
C LEU A 41 12.00 4.52 -9.90
N ASP A 42 11.95 5.74 -10.42
CA ASP A 42 11.97 6.94 -9.57
C ASP A 42 10.59 7.18 -8.96
N LEU A 43 10.35 6.53 -7.82
CA LEU A 43 9.07 6.64 -7.10
C LEU A 43 8.80 8.07 -6.64
N ARG A 44 9.83 8.84 -6.28
CA ARG A 44 9.66 10.23 -5.84
C ARG A 44 9.08 11.10 -6.95
N SER A 45 9.63 11.03 -8.15
CA SER A 45 9.11 11.77 -9.31
C SER A 45 7.72 11.30 -9.70
N LEU A 46 7.46 9.99 -9.63
CA LEU A 46 6.15 9.42 -9.95
C LEU A 46 5.08 9.88 -8.94
N ILE A 47 5.38 9.85 -7.64
CA ILE A 47 4.49 10.36 -6.59
C ILE A 47 4.23 11.86 -6.78
N ALA A 48 5.27 12.66 -7.01
CA ALA A 48 5.11 14.10 -7.24
C ALA A 48 4.18 14.40 -8.42
N GLN A 49 4.30 13.65 -9.52
CA GLN A 49 3.41 13.77 -10.66
C GLN A 49 1.97 13.33 -10.33
N ALA A 50 1.80 12.24 -9.61
CA ALA A 50 0.48 11.75 -9.20
C ALA A 50 -0.25 12.77 -8.30
N LEU A 51 0.46 13.40 -7.35
CA LEU A 51 -0.07 14.48 -6.51
C LEU A 51 -0.56 15.68 -7.36
N GLN A 52 0.20 16.07 -8.38
CA GLN A 52 -0.22 17.12 -9.31
C GLN A 52 -1.46 16.75 -10.13
N MET A 53 -1.71 15.46 -10.33
CA MET A 53 -2.89 14.92 -11.03
C MET A 53 -4.10 14.73 -10.11
N GLY A 54 -3.98 15.04 -8.82
CA GLY A 54 -5.08 15.01 -7.84
C GLY A 54 -5.13 13.77 -6.93
N ASP A 55 -4.15 12.88 -7.00
CA ASP A 55 -3.99 11.83 -6.00
C ASP A 55 -3.49 12.42 -4.67
N GLU A 56 -3.65 11.65 -3.59
CA GLU A 56 -2.95 11.87 -2.31
C GLU A 56 -2.11 10.66 -1.91
N VAL A 57 -2.06 9.66 -2.80
CA VAL A 57 -1.28 8.40 -2.75
C VAL A 57 -1.62 7.47 -1.57
N HIS A 58 -2.78 7.66 -0.98
CA HIS A 58 -3.36 6.77 0.02
C HIS A 58 -4.77 6.31 -0.42
N ASN A 59 -5.81 7.11 -0.21
CA ASN A 59 -7.16 6.78 -0.67
C ASN A 59 -7.37 7.04 -2.17
N ARG A 60 -6.59 7.94 -2.76
CA ARG A 60 -6.58 8.24 -4.19
C ARG A 60 -5.21 7.90 -4.76
N ASN A 61 -5.13 6.76 -5.44
CA ASN A 61 -3.91 6.24 -6.06
C ASN A 61 -4.10 5.99 -7.56
N ARG A 62 -5.19 6.45 -8.16
CA ARG A 62 -5.53 6.15 -9.54
C ARG A 62 -4.52 6.74 -10.53
N ALA A 63 -4.11 7.98 -10.30
CA ALA A 63 -3.09 8.60 -11.15
C ALA A 63 -1.75 7.89 -10.98
N ALA A 64 -1.32 7.61 -9.76
CA ALA A 64 -0.08 6.89 -9.49
C ALA A 64 -0.06 5.49 -10.10
N THR A 65 -1.17 4.73 -9.97
CA THR A 65 -1.30 3.41 -10.59
C THR A 65 -1.25 3.52 -12.12
N SER A 66 -1.93 4.50 -12.71
CA SER A 66 -1.88 4.73 -14.17
C SER A 66 -0.49 5.10 -14.66
N LEU A 67 0.24 5.94 -13.92
CA LEU A 67 1.63 6.29 -14.24
C LEU A 67 2.56 5.08 -14.14
N LEU A 68 2.37 4.23 -13.14
CA LEU A 68 3.10 2.97 -13.01
C LEU A 68 2.83 2.05 -14.21
N ILE A 69 1.57 1.89 -14.60
CA ILE A 69 1.19 1.09 -15.78
C ILE A 69 1.88 1.66 -17.03
N ARG A 70 1.84 2.97 -17.24
CA ARG A 70 2.52 3.62 -18.39
C ARG A 70 4.02 3.35 -18.43
N ALA A 71 4.68 3.34 -17.26
CA ALA A 71 6.11 3.04 -17.17
C ALA A 71 6.39 1.57 -17.48
N LEU A 72 5.56 0.65 -17.02
CA LEU A 72 5.83 -0.79 -17.11
C LEU A 72 5.25 -1.47 -18.34
N ALA A 73 4.17 -0.94 -18.95
CA ALA A 73 3.48 -1.58 -20.06
C ALA A 73 4.39 -1.93 -21.25
N PRO A 74 5.31 -1.06 -21.73
CA PRO A 74 6.23 -1.41 -22.81
C PRO A 74 7.13 -2.60 -22.47
N HIS A 75 7.50 -2.71 -21.19
CA HIS A 75 8.34 -3.80 -20.69
C HIS A 75 7.53 -5.08 -20.50
N LEU A 76 6.30 -5.00 -19.98
CA LEU A 76 5.39 -6.14 -19.89
C LEU A 76 5.12 -6.76 -21.26
N VAL A 77 4.87 -5.93 -22.28
CA VAL A 77 4.68 -6.41 -23.66
C VAL A 77 5.91 -7.14 -24.21
N ARG A 78 7.12 -6.66 -23.86
CA ARG A 78 8.37 -7.25 -24.36
C ARG A 78 8.83 -8.48 -23.61
N THR A 79 8.49 -8.60 -22.34
CA THR A 79 8.99 -9.66 -21.44
C THR A 79 7.90 -10.61 -20.95
N GLY A 80 6.63 -10.39 -21.33
CA GLY A 80 5.52 -11.28 -21.03
C GLY A 80 5.73 -12.66 -21.69
N ALA A 81 5.21 -13.71 -21.06
CA ALA A 81 5.28 -15.06 -21.60
C ALA A 81 4.47 -15.18 -22.89
N ASP A 82 3.29 -14.52 -22.90
CA ASP A 82 2.41 -14.44 -24.07
C ASP A 82 1.47 -13.21 -23.95
N ALA A 83 0.63 -13.01 -24.95
CA ALA A 83 -0.32 -11.93 -25.00
C ALA A 83 -1.42 -12.03 -23.92
N ASP A 84 -1.83 -13.23 -23.59
CA ASP A 84 -2.90 -13.47 -22.60
C ASP A 84 -2.40 -13.18 -21.17
N GLU A 85 -1.17 -13.62 -20.84
CA GLU A 85 -0.52 -13.24 -19.57
C GLU A 85 -0.43 -11.72 -19.46
N THR A 86 0.10 -11.07 -20.49
CA THR A 86 0.28 -9.61 -20.51
C THR A 86 -1.04 -8.87 -20.33
N ALA A 87 -2.08 -9.29 -21.03
CA ALA A 87 -3.42 -8.71 -20.94
C ALA A 87 -4.04 -8.95 -19.55
N ALA A 88 -3.85 -10.12 -18.96
CA ALA A 88 -4.35 -10.42 -17.62
C ALA A 88 -3.67 -9.54 -16.55
N VAL A 89 -2.35 -9.39 -16.62
CA VAL A 89 -1.58 -8.53 -15.71
C VAL A 89 -2.01 -7.07 -15.84
N LEU A 90 -2.12 -6.55 -17.06
CA LEU A 90 -2.54 -5.15 -17.28
C LEU A 90 -3.97 -4.92 -16.79
N ARG A 91 -4.91 -5.83 -17.06
CA ARG A 91 -6.28 -5.73 -16.52
C ARG A 91 -6.33 -5.74 -15.00
N PHE A 92 -5.49 -6.57 -14.36
CA PHE A 92 -5.42 -6.60 -12.90
C PHE A 92 -4.92 -5.26 -12.33
N LEU A 93 -3.88 -4.69 -12.91
CA LEU A 93 -3.34 -3.39 -12.47
C LEU A 93 -4.35 -2.26 -12.70
N ASP A 94 -4.95 -2.20 -13.89
CA ASP A 94 -5.93 -1.17 -14.27
C ASP A 94 -7.22 -1.25 -13.44
N GLY A 95 -7.65 -2.47 -13.09
CA GLY A 95 -8.80 -2.70 -12.23
C GLY A 95 -8.56 -2.48 -10.73
N ASN A 96 -7.36 -2.11 -10.33
CA ASN A 96 -6.99 -1.89 -8.94
C ASN A 96 -6.38 -0.50 -8.72
N ASP A 97 -7.23 0.50 -8.60
CA ASP A 97 -6.82 1.90 -8.41
C ASP A 97 -5.84 2.09 -7.23
N HIS A 98 -5.90 1.21 -6.22
CA HIS A 98 -5.02 1.25 -5.04
C HIS A 98 -3.72 0.45 -5.19
N PHE A 99 -3.42 -0.10 -6.37
CA PHE A 99 -2.22 -0.93 -6.53
C PHE A 99 -0.93 -0.20 -6.13
N PHE A 100 -0.83 1.08 -6.47
CA PHE A 100 0.35 1.90 -6.15
C PHE A 100 0.58 2.09 -4.65
N LEU A 101 -0.45 1.95 -3.82
CA LEU A 101 -0.33 2.05 -2.36
C LEU A 101 0.72 1.08 -1.80
N ASN A 102 0.86 -0.11 -2.39
CA ASN A 102 1.90 -1.07 -1.98
C ASN A 102 3.32 -0.50 -2.14
N LEU A 103 3.53 0.34 -3.16
CA LEU A 103 4.84 0.96 -3.41
C LEU A 103 5.04 2.18 -2.52
N SER A 104 4.03 3.03 -2.35
CA SER A 104 4.12 4.23 -1.51
C SER A 104 4.34 3.88 -0.04
N MET A 105 3.65 2.87 0.48
CA MET A 105 3.86 2.37 1.84
C MET A 105 5.30 1.87 2.04
N ALA A 106 5.79 1.03 1.13
CA ALA A 106 7.15 0.52 1.20
C ALA A 106 8.21 1.66 1.08
N ALA A 107 7.97 2.64 0.22
CA ALA A 107 8.85 3.79 0.05
C ALA A 107 8.90 4.66 1.32
N SER A 108 7.74 4.90 1.95
CA SER A 108 7.64 5.62 3.23
C SER A 108 8.43 4.91 4.32
N LYS A 109 8.26 3.60 4.45
CA LYS A 109 9.00 2.78 5.41
C LYS A 109 10.51 2.84 5.17
N CYS A 110 10.95 2.66 3.92
CA CYS A 110 12.36 2.76 3.54
C CYS A 110 12.96 4.15 3.84
N SER A 111 12.14 5.21 3.81
CA SER A 111 12.60 6.57 4.14
C SER A 111 12.73 6.80 5.64
N LEU A 112 11.94 6.11 6.45
CA LEU A 112 11.92 6.26 7.92
C LEU A 112 12.93 5.34 8.63
N ASP A 113 13.15 4.14 8.12
CA ASP A 113 14.05 3.16 8.74
C ASP A 113 15.48 3.69 9.01
N PRO A 114 16.12 4.47 8.11
CA PRO A 114 17.44 5.04 8.37
C PRO A 114 17.48 6.05 9.52
N ALA A 115 16.33 6.60 9.94
CA ALA A 115 16.25 7.52 11.08
C ALA A 115 16.31 6.77 12.43
N ALA A 116 16.03 5.47 12.45
CA ALA A 116 16.05 4.69 13.67
C ALA A 116 17.44 4.63 14.29
N GLY A 117 17.53 4.92 15.59
CA GLY A 117 18.78 4.94 16.34
C GLY A 117 19.58 6.23 16.25
N ILE A 118 19.11 7.26 15.55
CA ILE A 118 19.80 8.56 15.50
C ILE A 118 19.60 9.30 16.84
N PRO A 119 20.67 9.53 17.63
CA PRO A 119 20.56 10.18 18.93
C PRO A 119 19.95 11.59 18.82
N GLY A 120 18.98 11.90 19.69
CA GLY A 120 18.32 13.20 19.72
C GLY A 120 17.22 13.40 18.65
N SER A 121 17.00 12.43 17.74
CA SER A 121 15.93 12.52 16.77
C SER A 121 14.56 12.35 17.43
N SER A 122 13.67 13.33 17.25
CA SER A 122 12.29 13.29 17.72
C SER A 122 11.30 12.77 16.64
N MET A 123 11.81 12.33 15.49
CA MET A 123 10.98 11.80 14.41
C MET A 123 10.22 10.55 14.88
N ILE A 124 8.94 10.47 14.57
CA ILE A 124 8.17 9.24 14.75
C ILE A 124 8.54 8.31 13.60
N ALA A 125 9.21 7.21 13.92
CA ALA A 125 9.69 6.25 12.92
C ALA A 125 8.75 5.05 12.75
N VAL A 126 7.92 4.76 13.75
CA VAL A 126 6.93 3.68 13.71
C VAL A 126 5.64 4.13 14.38
N MET A 127 4.54 3.76 13.78
CA MET A 127 3.20 3.87 14.36
C MET A 127 2.43 2.59 14.08
N ALA A 128 1.77 2.04 15.09
CA ALA A 128 1.01 0.81 14.97
C ALA A 128 -0.22 0.82 15.88
N ARG A 129 -1.20 -0.04 15.55
CA ARG A 129 -2.42 -0.26 16.33
C ARG A 129 -2.69 -1.75 16.45
N ASN A 130 -3.44 -2.14 17.49
CA ASN A 130 -3.83 -3.53 17.74
C ASN A 130 -5.35 -3.73 17.87
N GLY A 131 -6.15 -2.69 17.55
CA GLY A 131 -7.62 -2.71 17.65
C GLY A 131 -8.17 -2.11 18.95
N THR A 132 -7.35 -1.91 19.99
CA THR A 132 -7.72 -1.25 21.25
C THR A 132 -6.79 -0.10 21.61
N ASP A 133 -5.50 -0.29 21.35
CA ASP A 133 -4.44 0.68 21.64
C ASP A 133 -3.71 1.06 20.36
N PHE A 134 -3.09 2.22 20.37
CA PHE A 134 -2.06 2.57 19.42
C PHE A 134 -0.73 2.83 20.12
N GLY A 135 0.35 2.71 19.37
CA GLY A 135 1.70 2.96 19.87
C GLY A 135 2.56 3.62 18.83
N ILE A 136 3.54 4.38 19.30
CA ILE A 136 4.57 4.99 18.46
C ILE A 136 5.96 4.61 18.98
N GLN A 137 6.94 4.64 18.07
CA GLN A 137 8.35 4.66 18.40
C GLN A 137 8.98 5.94 17.87
N VAL A 138 9.77 6.58 18.72
CA VAL A 138 10.59 7.73 18.33
C VAL A 138 11.94 7.23 17.84
N ALA A 139 12.43 7.83 16.77
CA ALA A 139 13.66 7.40 16.08
C ALA A 139 14.88 7.28 17.00
N ALA A 140 15.05 8.21 17.98
CA ALA A 140 16.15 8.13 18.96
C ALA A 140 16.05 6.95 19.93
N LEU A 141 14.89 6.30 20.03
CA LEU A 141 14.61 5.26 21.03
C LEU A 141 14.02 4.00 20.35
N PRO A 142 14.76 3.37 19.45
CA PRO A 142 14.26 2.21 18.71
C PRO A 142 13.90 1.07 19.67
N GLY A 143 12.77 0.42 19.39
CA GLY A 143 12.24 -0.66 20.22
C GLY A 143 11.47 -0.20 21.47
N ARG A 144 11.50 1.10 21.82
CA ARG A 144 10.71 1.65 22.92
C ARG A 144 9.36 2.13 22.41
N TRP A 145 8.29 1.48 22.87
CA TRP A 145 6.92 1.88 22.56
C TRP A 145 6.38 2.89 23.57
N PHE A 146 5.71 3.91 23.05
CA PHE A 146 4.85 4.80 23.81
C PHE A 146 3.42 4.52 23.35
N THR A 147 2.59 4.03 24.28
CA THR A 147 1.25 3.53 23.96
C THR A 147 0.16 4.34 24.65
N ALA A 148 -0.99 4.40 24.02
CA ALA A 148 -2.22 4.98 24.58
C ALA A 148 -3.43 4.24 24.01
N PRO A 149 -4.61 4.27 24.69
CA PRO A 149 -5.85 3.79 24.11
C PRO A 149 -6.14 4.49 22.78
N ALA A 150 -6.50 3.73 21.76
CA ALA A 150 -6.94 4.30 20.49
C ALA A 150 -8.31 4.99 20.69
N PRO A 151 -8.55 6.17 20.11
CA PRO A 151 -9.81 6.87 20.22
C PRO A 151 -10.92 6.09 19.51
N MET A 152 -12.13 6.18 20.04
CA MET A 152 -13.31 5.71 19.31
C MET A 152 -13.55 6.61 18.10
N VAL A 153 -13.90 6.00 16.98
CA VAL A 153 -14.22 6.72 15.75
C VAL A 153 -15.52 7.51 15.97
N ASP A 154 -15.47 8.81 15.71
CA ASP A 154 -16.65 9.71 15.62
C ASP A 154 -16.61 10.36 14.23
N GLY A 155 -17.54 9.95 13.35
CA GLY A 155 -17.50 10.36 11.95
C GLY A 155 -18.75 9.97 11.18
N LEU A 156 -18.66 10.04 9.86
CA LEU A 156 -19.72 9.62 8.95
C LEU A 156 -19.67 8.11 8.75
N TYR A 157 -20.81 7.46 9.03
CA TYR A 157 -20.95 6.02 8.82
C TYR A 157 -21.62 5.73 7.48
N LEU A 158 -21.21 4.66 6.84
CA LEU A 158 -21.87 4.18 5.62
C LEU A 158 -23.29 3.70 5.94
N PRO A 159 -24.21 3.72 4.96
CA PRO A 159 -25.56 3.21 5.15
C PRO A 159 -25.56 1.79 5.74
N GLY A 160 -26.31 1.59 6.82
CA GLY A 160 -26.38 0.32 7.53
C GLY A 160 -25.41 0.16 8.69
N PHE A 161 -24.52 1.13 8.92
CA PHE A 161 -23.58 1.16 10.05
C PHE A 161 -23.87 2.34 10.98
N THR A 162 -23.52 2.19 12.25
CA THR A 162 -23.73 3.16 13.33
C THR A 162 -22.47 3.27 14.21
N ALA A 163 -22.47 4.17 15.15
CA ALA A 163 -21.40 4.27 16.15
C ALA A 163 -21.19 2.96 16.96
N ALA A 164 -22.22 2.11 17.07
CA ALA A 164 -22.10 0.82 17.75
C ALA A 164 -21.23 -0.19 16.96
N ASP A 165 -21.06 0.03 15.66
CA ASP A 165 -20.24 -0.82 14.79
C ASP A 165 -18.80 -0.32 14.70
N ALA A 166 -18.50 0.86 15.28
CA ALA A 166 -17.18 1.46 15.26
C ALA A 166 -16.22 0.73 16.21
N ALA A 167 -14.96 0.64 15.82
CA ALA A 167 -13.85 0.18 16.65
C ALA A 167 -12.89 1.34 16.93
N PRO A 168 -12.10 1.26 18.03
CA PRO A 168 -11.02 2.22 18.26
C PRO A 168 -10.02 2.23 17.10
N ASP A 169 -9.71 3.42 16.58
CA ASP A 169 -8.82 3.57 15.44
C ASP A 169 -8.08 4.91 15.46
N ILE A 170 -6.96 4.99 14.73
CA ILE A 170 -6.18 6.20 14.47
C ILE A 170 -6.16 6.57 12.98
N GLY A 171 -6.84 5.78 12.15
CA GLY A 171 -6.91 5.96 10.70
C GLY A 171 -5.69 5.40 9.96
N ASP A 172 -5.94 4.79 8.81
CA ASP A 172 -4.90 4.16 8.00
C ASP A 172 -3.94 5.18 7.38
N SER A 173 -4.41 6.40 7.04
CA SER A 173 -3.58 7.47 6.51
C SER A 173 -2.45 7.85 7.45
N VAL A 174 -2.74 7.96 8.74
CA VAL A 174 -1.74 8.32 9.75
C VAL A 174 -0.61 7.30 9.78
N ILE A 175 -0.94 6.01 9.70
CA ILE A 175 0.05 4.93 9.68
C ILE A 175 0.87 4.97 8.39
N THR A 176 0.21 5.08 7.25
CA THR A 176 0.87 5.07 5.93
C THR A 176 1.77 6.28 5.72
N GLU A 177 1.29 7.48 6.07
CA GLU A 177 1.97 8.73 5.75
C GLU A 177 3.03 9.10 6.79
N THR A 178 2.89 8.65 8.03
CA THR A 178 3.77 9.05 9.13
C THR A 178 4.82 8.00 9.44
N ALA A 179 4.47 6.74 9.41
CA ALA A 179 5.35 5.66 9.86
C ALA A 179 5.43 4.46 8.89
N GLY A 180 4.77 4.58 7.74
CA GLY A 180 4.81 3.57 6.66
C GLY A 180 3.99 2.36 6.96
#